data_b71eb3d3fd51ef65387c5eb1eeaba6f2
#
_entry.id   b71eb3d3fd51ef65387c5eb1eeaba6f2
#
_cell.length_a   1.000
_cell.length_b   1.000
_cell.length_c   1.000
_cell.angle_alpha   90.00
_cell.angle_beta   90.00
_cell.angle_gamma   90.00
#
_symmetry.space_group_name_H-M   'P 1'
#
loop_
_entity.id
_entity.type
_entity.pdbx_description
1 polymer ?
#
loop_
_entity_poly.entity_id
_entity_poly.type
_entity_poly.pdbx_seq_one_letter_code
_entity_poly.pdbx_strand_id
1 'polypeptide(L)'
;MSQVIRTYANDPDVEFEWLIGPIPISDGIGKEIITAYSSLDLDSQNTFYTDSNGRQMLKRVKDYRPTWTLNKTEPVSENYYPVNSRIAISTNNENDQFKQITVLTDRSQGGTSMQDGQVLTKNC
;
A
#
# COMPACT_ATOMS: atom_id res chain seq x y z
N MET A 1 19.77 -7.13 5.51
CA MET A 1 18.72 -6.08 5.41
C MET A 1 19.15 -4.90 6.24
N SER A 2 19.09 -3.70 5.67
CA SER A 2 19.29 -2.44 6.39
C SER A 2 18.16 -1.46 6.06
N GLN A 3 17.87 -0.57 7.00
CA GLN A 3 16.87 0.48 6.86
C GLN A 3 17.43 1.79 7.37
N VAL A 4 17.16 2.87 6.66
CA VAL A 4 17.43 4.24 7.10
C VAL A 4 16.10 4.98 7.10
N ILE A 5 15.81 5.67 8.20
CA ILE A 5 14.65 6.54 8.34
C ILE A 5 15.15 7.97 8.46
N ARG A 6 14.61 8.88 7.65
CA ARG A 6 14.98 10.29 7.68
C ARG A 6 13.75 11.15 7.91
N THR A 7 13.93 12.16 8.72
CA THR A 7 12.99 13.26 8.92
C THR A 7 13.72 14.57 8.72
N TYR A 8 13.07 15.55 8.14
CA TYR A 8 13.66 16.84 7.84
C TYR A 8 12.94 17.97 8.59
N ALA A 9 13.68 18.95 9.03
CA ALA A 9 13.09 20.11 9.71
C ALA A 9 12.14 20.85 8.74
N ASN A 10 10.93 21.14 9.20
CA ASN A 10 9.85 21.78 8.45
C ASN A 10 9.29 20.97 7.26
N ASP A 11 9.54 19.67 7.20
CA ASP A 11 8.97 18.78 6.23
C ASP A 11 8.08 17.75 6.98
N PRO A 12 6.81 17.59 6.64
CA PRO A 12 5.93 16.61 7.29
C PRO A 12 6.21 15.17 6.87
N ASP A 13 7.03 14.98 5.84
CA ASP A 13 7.27 13.66 5.28
C ASP A 13 8.34 12.90 6.08
N VAL A 14 8.18 11.58 6.10
CA VAL A 14 9.17 10.65 6.65
C VAL A 14 9.68 9.79 5.50
N GLU A 15 10.97 9.85 5.26
CA GLU A 15 11.63 9.05 4.24
C GLU A 15 12.10 7.73 4.82
N PHE A 16 11.77 6.64 4.11
CA PHE A 16 12.22 5.29 4.42
C PHE A 16 13.05 4.75 3.27
N GLU A 17 14.28 4.41 3.54
CA GLU A 17 15.18 3.77 2.58
C GLU A 17 15.54 2.37 3.10
N TRP A 18 15.45 1.36 2.26
CA TRP A 18 15.86 0.00 2.58
C TRP A 18 16.78 -0.60 1.55
N LEU A 19 17.69 -1.37 2.06
CA LEU A 19 18.50 -2.28 1.27
C LEU A 19 18.21 -3.70 1.74
N ILE A 20 17.66 -4.52 0.83
CA ILE A 20 17.28 -5.90 1.11
C ILE A 20 18.01 -6.81 0.14
N GLY A 21 18.66 -7.82 0.67
CA GLY A 21 19.36 -8.83 -0.12
C GLY A 21 20.61 -9.36 0.59
N PRO A 22 21.25 -10.36 0.00
CA PRO A 22 20.70 -11.22 -1.05
C PRO A 22 19.52 -12.04 -0.55
N ILE A 23 18.55 -12.30 -1.45
CA ILE A 23 17.40 -13.16 -1.12
C ILE A 23 17.77 -14.59 -1.49
N PRO A 24 17.71 -15.56 -0.54
CA PRO A 24 18.04 -16.94 -0.84
C PRO A 24 17.00 -17.52 -1.82
N ILE A 25 17.49 -18.14 -2.89
CA ILE A 25 16.67 -18.79 -3.94
C ILE A 25 16.94 -20.28 -4.07
N SER A 26 17.81 -20.84 -3.23
CA SER A 26 18.25 -22.25 -3.30
C SER A 26 17.16 -23.26 -2.97
N ASP A 27 16.08 -22.84 -2.33
CA ASP A 27 14.93 -23.66 -1.98
C ASP A 27 13.88 -23.78 -3.10
N GLY A 28 14.07 -23.06 -4.22
CA GLY A 28 13.13 -23.05 -5.34
C GLY A 28 11.78 -22.37 -5.05
N ILE A 29 11.66 -21.69 -3.90
CA ILE A 29 10.42 -21.01 -3.50
C ILE A 29 10.49 -19.54 -3.91
N GLY A 30 9.45 -19.08 -4.61
CA GLY A 30 9.28 -17.65 -4.92
C GLY A 30 9.11 -16.82 -3.63
N LYS A 31 9.80 -15.69 -3.57
CA LYS A 31 9.77 -14.79 -2.40
C LYS A 31 9.43 -13.38 -2.83
N GLU A 32 8.66 -12.73 -2.00
CA GLU A 32 8.25 -11.35 -2.19
C GLU A 32 8.68 -10.51 -0.98
N ILE A 33 9.01 -9.27 -1.23
CA ILE A 33 9.30 -8.31 -0.17
C ILE A 33 8.13 -7.36 -0.10
N ILE A 34 7.49 -7.33 1.06
CA ILE A 34 6.34 -6.48 1.32
C ILE A 34 6.69 -5.50 2.42
N THR A 35 6.40 -4.23 2.18
CA THR A 35 6.44 -3.19 3.21
C THR A 35 5.03 -2.90 3.68
N ALA A 36 4.84 -2.86 4.99
CA ALA A 36 3.57 -2.54 5.62
C ALA A 36 3.67 -1.25 6.42
N TYR A 37 2.72 -0.36 6.21
CA TYR A 37 2.50 0.83 7.02
C TYR A 37 1.11 0.73 7.65
N SER A 38 0.99 0.92 8.96
CA SER A 38 -0.29 0.80 9.64
C SER A 38 -0.48 1.83 10.74
N SER A 39 -1.72 2.21 10.95
CA SER A 39 -2.16 3.06 12.04
C SER A 39 -3.40 2.45 12.69
N LEU A 40 -3.42 2.39 14.01
CA LEU A 40 -4.57 1.91 14.78
C LEU A 40 -5.72 2.93 14.84
N ASP A 41 -5.42 4.19 14.55
CA ASP A 41 -6.37 5.30 14.64
C ASP A 41 -7.02 5.65 13.30
N LEU A 42 -6.85 4.83 12.28
CA LEU A 42 -7.38 5.09 10.94
C LEU A 42 -8.30 3.95 10.51
N ASP A 43 -9.61 4.24 10.46
CA ASP A 43 -10.63 3.34 9.91
C ASP A 43 -10.86 3.66 8.43
N SER A 44 -10.31 2.84 7.55
CA SER A 44 -10.43 2.98 6.09
C SER A 44 -11.64 2.26 5.50
N GLN A 45 -12.34 1.44 6.29
CA GLN A 45 -13.49 0.63 5.87
C GLN A 45 -13.21 -0.17 4.58
N ASN A 46 -12.08 -0.88 4.56
CA ASN A 46 -11.60 -1.66 3.41
C ASN A 46 -11.41 -0.83 2.12
N THR A 47 -11.32 0.49 2.23
CA THR A 47 -11.15 1.40 1.09
C THR A 47 -9.72 1.92 1.05
N PHE A 48 -9.15 1.95 -0.16
CA PHE A 48 -7.85 2.55 -0.41
C PHE A 48 -7.82 3.19 -1.80
N TYR A 49 -6.77 3.94 -2.07
CA TYR A 49 -6.63 4.70 -3.31
C TYR A 49 -5.27 4.42 -3.93
N THR A 50 -5.27 4.12 -5.22
CA THR A 50 -4.04 3.94 -6.00
C THR A 50 -4.00 4.94 -7.13
N ASP A 51 -2.82 5.42 -7.49
CA ASP A 51 -2.70 6.33 -8.61
C ASP A 51 -2.87 5.62 -9.95
N SER A 52 -3.36 6.37 -10.92
CA SER A 52 -3.37 5.97 -12.33
C SER A 52 -2.35 6.81 -13.08
N ASN A 53 -1.16 6.25 -13.30
CA ASN A 53 -0.05 6.89 -13.99
C ASN A 53 0.30 8.30 -13.45
N GLY A 54 0.18 8.50 -12.14
CA GLY A 54 0.41 9.78 -11.49
C GLY A 54 -0.64 10.88 -11.76
N ARG A 55 -1.67 10.60 -12.56
CA ARG A 55 -2.64 11.60 -13.03
C ARG A 55 -3.87 11.74 -12.18
N GLN A 56 -4.36 10.64 -11.63
CA GLN A 56 -5.54 10.64 -10.76
C GLN A 56 -5.45 9.53 -9.72
N MET A 57 -6.21 9.67 -8.64
CA MET A 57 -6.37 8.64 -7.63
C MET A 57 -7.65 7.85 -7.90
N LEU A 58 -7.53 6.53 -7.97
CA LEU A 58 -8.64 5.61 -8.16
C LEU A 58 -9.02 4.96 -6.86
N LYS A 59 -10.28 5.04 -6.49
CA LYS A 59 -10.84 4.36 -5.33
C LYS A 59 -10.84 2.85 -5.56
N ARG A 60 -10.32 2.12 -4.58
CA ARG A 60 -10.33 0.66 -4.52
C ARG A 60 -11.04 0.22 -3.25
N VAL A 61 -11.76 -0.88 -3.35
CA VAL A 61 -12.40 -1.53 -2.21
C VAL A 61 -11.96 -2.98 -2.20
N LYS A 62 -11.49 -3.44 -1.05
CA LYS A 62 -11.07 -4.84 -0.89
C LYS A 62 -12.20 -5.78 -1.25
N ASP A 63 -11.87 -6.84 -2.00
CA ASP A 63 -12.81 -7.89 -2.43
C ASP A 63 -13.99 -7.40 -3.28
N TYR A 64 -13.91 -6.21 -3.86
CA TYR A 64 -15.01 -5.62 -4.62
C TYR A 64 -14.55 -5.09 -5.98
N ARG A 65 -15.37 -5.33 -6.99
CA ARG A 65 -15.23 -4.80 -8.35
C ARG A 65 -16.57 -4.19 -8.79
N PRO A 66 -16.59 -2.92 -9.22
CA PRO A 66 -17.85 -2.23 -9.52
C PRO A 66 -18.57 -2.78 -10.77
N THR A 67 -17.86 -3.44 -11.68
CA THR A 67 -18.38 -3.84 -12.99
C THR A 67 -18.63 -5.34 -13.13
N TRP A 68 -18.22 -6.15 -12.14
CA TRP A 68 -18.40 -7.61 -12.18
C TRP A 68 -18.28 -8.23 -10.76
N THR A 69 -18.82 -9.43 -10.61
CA THR A 69 -18.74 -10.18 -9.36
C THR A 69 -17.39 -10.89 -9.27
N LEU A 70 -16.61 -10.54 -8.27
CA LEU A 70 -15.33 -11.19 -8.00
C LEU A 70 -15.57 -12.56 -7.36
N ASN A 71 -15.14 -13.63 -8.02
CA ASN A 71 -15.04 -14.96 -7.40
C ASN A 71 -13.63 -15.09 -6.81
N LYS A 72 -13.54 -15.03 -5.48
CA LYS A 72 -12.24 -15.01 -4.79
C LYS A 72 -11.61 -16.40 -4.78
N THR A 73 -10.57 -16.57 -5.56
CA THR A 73 -9.71 -17.77 -5.56
C THR A 73 -8.33 -17.47 -4.96
N GLU A 74 -7.86 -16.24 -5.12
CA GLU A 74 -6.57 -15.75 -4.64
C GLU A 74 -6.75 -14.46 -3.83
N PRO A 75 -7.21 -14.56 -2.56
CA PRO A 75 -7.70 -13.40 -1.81
C PRO A 75 -6.66 -12.30 -1.58
N VAL A 76 -5.38 -12.61 -1.67
CA VAL A 76 -4.31 -11.63 -1.54
C VAL A 76 -4.00 -11.01 -2.90
N SER A 77 -3.64 -11.81 -3.89
CA SER A 77 -3.19 -11.32 -5.20
C SER A 77 -4.28 -10.58 -5.97
N GLU A 78 -5.54 -10.97 -5.80
CA GLU A 78 -6.68 -10.31 -6.43
C GLU A 78 -6.94 -8.89 -5.91
N ASN A 79 -6.36 -8.53 -4.78
CA ASN A 79 -6.49 -7.20 -4.19
C ASN A 79 -5.28 -6.28 -4.43
N TYR A 80 -4.27 -6.75 -5.16
CA TYR A 80 -3.15 -5.90 -5.57
C TYR A 80 -3.47 -5.10 -6.82
N TYR A 81 -3.06 -3.83 -6.81
CA TYR A 81 -3.19 -2.90 -7.91
C TYR A 81 -1.86 -2.26 -8.25
N PRO A 82 -1.65 -1.83 -9.50
CA PRO A 82 -0.48 -1.03 -9.86
C PRO A 82 -0.46 0.27 -9.08
N VAL A 83 0.72 0.61 -8.55
CA VAL A 83 1.02 1.88 -7.91
C VAL A 83 2.24 2.45 -8.61
N ASN A 84 2.08 3.54 -9.35
CA ASN A 84 3.18 4.15 -10.09
C ASN A 84 3.87 5.25 -9.29
N SER A 85 3.14 5.98 -8.46
CA SER A 85 3.69 7.06 -7.66
C SER A 85 3.20 7.07 -6.21
N ARG A 86 1.96 6.65 -5.95
CA ARG A 86 1.40 6.74 -4.60
C ARG A 86 0.22 5.80 -4.36
N ILE A 87 0.11 5.39 -3.11
CA ILE A 87 -1.03 4.68 -2.55
C ILE A 87 -1.44 5.37 -1.26
N ALA A 88 -2.74 5.47 -1.00
CA ALA A 88 -3.27 6.14 0.18
C ALA A 88 -4.44 5.39 0.80
N ILE A 89 -4.59 5.54 2.11
CA ILE A 89 -5.78 5.23 2.88
C ILE A 89 -6.19 6.47 3.66
N SER A 90 -7.49 6.64 3.86
CA SER A 90 -8.02 7.74 4.67
C SER A 90 -9.19 7.26 5.50
N THR A 91 -9.51 8.00 6.58
CA THR A 91 -10.75 7.77 7.31
C THR A 91 -11.94 7.95 6.37
N ASN A 92 -12.89 7.03 6.46
CA ASN A 92 -14.07 7.00 5.60
C ASN A 92 -15.34 7.32 6.39
N ASN A 93 -15.20 7.71 7.66
CA ASN A 93 -16.28 7.98 8.57
C ASN A 93 -16.50 9.49 8.66
N GLU A 94 -17.69 9.98 8.28
CA GLU A 94 -18.03 11.42 8.26
C GLU A 94 -18.00 12.07 9.66
N ASN A 95 -18.07 11.26 10.71
CA ASN A 95 -18.06 11.73 12.10
C ASN A 95 -16.65 11.80 12.71
N ASP A 96 -15.64 11.29 12.02
CA ASP A 96 -14.27 11.28 12.52
C ASP A 96 -13.44 12.41 11.91
N GLN A 97 -12.45 12.87 12.67
CA GLN A 97 -11.45 13.78 12.14
C GLN A 97 -10.76 13.11 10.93
N PHE A 98 -10.69 13.82 9.83
CA PHE A 98 -10.00 13.33 8.63
C PHE A 98 -8.54 13.00 8.94
N LYS A 99 -8.19 11.75 8.70
CA LYS A 99 -6.81 11.24 8.80
C LYS A 99 -6.46 10.53 7.50
N GLN A 100 -5.22 10.63 7.08
CA GLN A 100 -4.73 10.00 5.86
C GLN A 100 -3.29 9.53 6.03
N ILE A 101 -3.00 8.36 5.49
CA ILE A 101 -1.64 7.89 5.24
C ILE A 101 -1.46 7.81 3.73
N THR A 102 -0.44 8.47 3.22
CA THR A 102 -0.04 8.38 1.82
C THR A 102 1.39 7.87 1.75
N VAL A 103 1.59 6.81 0.99
CA VAL A 103 2.92 6.27 0.68
C VAL A 103 3.28 6.68 -0.74
N LEU A 104 4.34 7.47 -0.86
CA LEU A 104 4.96 7.81 -2.14
C LEU A 104 6.03 6.78 -2.47
N THR A 105 6.01 6.27 -3.68
CA THR A 105 6.95 5.23 -4.13
C THR A 105 8.00 5.81 -5.06
N ASP A 106 9.24 5.36 -4.95
CA ASP A 106 10.35 5.75 -5.82
C ASP A 106 10.27 5.11 -7.22
N ARG A 107 9.45 4.07 -7.34
CA ARG A 107 9.25 3.30 -8.58
C ARG A 107 7.87 2.67 -8.59
N SER A 108 7.45 2.17 -9.75
CA SER A 108 6.20 1.42 -9.86
C SER A 108 6.28 0.11 -9.06
N GLN A 109 5.24 -0.14 -8.28
CA GLN A 109 5.11 -1.28 -7.38
C GLN A 109 3.69 -1.87 -7.44
N GLY A 110 3.48 -3.01 -6.81
CA GLY A 110 2.14 -3.48 -6.46
C GLY A 110 1.72 -2.89 -5.11
N GLY A 111 0.46 -2.50 -4.96
CA GLY A 111 -0.05 -1.98 -3.70
C GLY A 111 -1.44 -2.48 -3.36
N THR A 112 -1.71 -2.58 -2.07
CA THR A 112 -3.01 -3.02 -1.53
C THR A 112 -3.24 -2.50 -0.12
N SER A 113 -4.47 -2.66 0.36
CA SER A 113 -4.85 -2.56 1.78
C SER A 113 -5.64 -3.81 2.13
N MET A 114 -5.07 -4.67 2.96
CA MET A 114 -5.68 -5.95 3.34
C MET A 114 -6.40 -5.87 4.69
N GLN A 115 -6.10 -4.86 5.49
CA GLN A 115 -6.71 -4.59 6.79
C GLN A 115 -6.97 -3.09 6.93
N ASP A 116 -7.95 -2.73 7.76
CA ASP A 116 -8.18 -1.32 8.06
C ASP A 116 -6.95 -0.65 8.64
N GLY A 117 -6.74 0.59 8.26
CA GLY A 117 -5.58 1.37 8.69
C GLY A 117 -4.23 0.88 8.17
N GLN A 118 -4.20 -0.02 7.19
CA GLN A 118 -2.95 -0.60 6.66
C GLN A 118 -2.80 -0.37 5.17
N VAL A 119 -1.59 -0.03 4.76
CA VAL A 119 -1.13 -0.02 3.37
C VAL A 119 0.02 -1.01 3.21
N LEU A 120 -0.04 -1.81 2.18
CA LEU A 120 1.03 -2.73 1.78
C LEU A 120 1.58 -2.32 0.41
N THR A 121 2.90 -2.28 0.28
CA THR A 121 3.58 -2.14 -1.00
C THR A 121 4.48 -3.34 -1.25
N LYS A 122 4.46 -3.86 -2.47
CA LYS A 122 5.21 -5.02 -2.89
C LYS A 122 6.32 -4.61 -3.85
N ASN A 123 7.53 -4.88 -3.45
CA ASN A 123 8.72 -4.72 -4.29
C ASN A 123 8.99 -6.03 -5.05
N CYS A 124 9.05 -5.92 -6.35
CA CYS A 124 9.42 -7.03 -7.25
C CYS A 124 10.93 -7.01 -7.55
#